data_5303f807c01db3c43c040ee353d8d5a9
#
_entry.id   5303f807c01db3c43c040ee353d8d5a9
#
_cell.length_a   1.000
_cell.length_b   1.000
_cell.length_c   1.000
_cell.angle_alpha   90.00
_cell.angle_beta   90.00
_cell.angle_gamma   90.00
#
_symmetry.space_group_name_H-M   'P 1'
#
loop_
_entity.id
_entity.type
_entity.pdbx_description
1 polymer ?
#
loop_
_entity_poly.entity_id
_entity_poly.type
_entity_poly.pdbx_seq_one_letter_code
_entity_poly.pdbx_strand_id
1 'polypeptide(L)'
;MPGYRKCAGIVVFNDEGKVLMCARADMEGLKWQFPQGGIEENETVQEAAARELFEETSIKSATVLMSNEDPIAYNFPHKVYKAFSRKGQNYVGQKMYWTLVHFYGDDSEINFDMPNPEFKAYEWVDVSRAAKRSVSFKRSAYRKACKIFVPYIEAYLNRDKCLVFNEEDLPQNGD
;
A
#
# COMPACT_ATOMS: atom_id res chain seq x y z
N MET A 1 -22.03 -5.35 -19.10
CA MET A 1 -21.97 -3.96 -18.60
C MET A 1 -20.53 -3.66 -18.16
N PRO A 2 -20.02 -2.46 -18.37
CA PRO A 2 -18.69 -2.13 -17.87
C PRO A 2 -18.68 -2.15 -16.34
N GLY A 3 -17.65 -2.76 -15.76
CA GLY A 3 -17.53 -3.00 -14.32
C GLY A 3 -16.33 -2.33 -13.67
N TYR A 4 -16.17 -2.50 -12.36
CA TYR A 4 -14.96 -2.12 -11.65
C TYR A 4 -14.03 -3.32 -11.53
N ARG A 5 -12.72 -3.11 -11.76
CA ARG A 5 -11.71 -4.12 -11.47
C ARG A 5 -11.48 -4.18 -9.96
N LYS A 6 -11.53 -5.37 -9.38
CA LYS A 6 -11.14 -5.59 -7.98
C LYS A 6 -9.61 -5.64 -7.88
N CYS A 7 -9.04 -4.84 -6.99
CA CYS A 7 -7.60 -4.76 -6.80
C CYS A 7 -7.25 -4.69 -5.31
N ALA A 8 -6.14 -5.30 -4.96
CA ALA A 8 -5.47 -5.07 -3.68
C ALA A 8 -4.55 -3.85 -3.82
N GLY A 9 -4.68 -2.88 -2.94
CA GLY A 9 -3.75 -1.77 -2.79
C GLY A 9 -2.94 -1.97 -1.51
N ILE A 10 -1.65 -1.64 -1.53
CA ILE A 10 -0.75 -2.00 -0.44
C ILE A 10 -0.10 -0.74 0.11
N VAL A 11 -0.40 -0.42 1.36
CA VAL A 11 0.28 0.63 2.11
C VAL A 11 1.36 -0.03 2.96
N VAL A 12 2.58 0.01 2.46
CA VAL A 12 3.77 -0.52 3.14
C VAL A 12 4.38 0.60 3.96
N PHE A 13 4.63 0.38 5.26
CA PHE A 13 5.33 1.34 6.11
C PHE A 13 6.54 0.70 6.77
N ASN A 14 7.55 1.51 7.06
CA ASN A 14 8.80 1.12 7.73
C ASN A 14 8.81 1.54 9.21
N ASP A 15 9.88 1.22 9.93
CA ASP A 15 10.05 1.54 11.36
C ASP A 15 10.08 3.05 11.66
N GLU A 16 10.29 3.91 10.65
CA GLU A 16 10.17 5.36 10.78
C GLU A 16 8.73 5.88 10.58
N GLY A 17 7.77 5.00 10.28
CA GLY A 17 6.38 5.36 9.97
C GLY A 17 6.20 6.01 8.60
N LYS A 18 7.20 5.96 7.74
CA LYS A 18 7.11 6.40 6.34
C LYS A 18 6.50 5.30 5.49
N VAL A 19 5.79 5.70 4.44
CA VAL A 19 5.15 4.77 3.51
C VAL A 19 5.87 4.70 2.18
N LEU A 20 5.91 3.50 1.59
CA LEU A 20 6.55 3.23 0.31
C LEU A 20 5.70 3.74 -0.84
N MET A 21 6.29 4.60 -1.67
CA MET A 21 5.73 4.99 -2.95
C MET A 21 6.67 4.54 -4.07
N CYS A 22 6.09 3.98 -5.13
CA CYS A 22 6.85 3.48 -6.29
C CYS A 22 6.49 4.27 -7.55
N ALA A 23 7.48 4.57 -8.37
CA ALA A 23 7.31 5.29 -9.63
C ALA A 23 7.13 4.31 -10.79
N ARG A 24 6.06 4.47 -11.55
CA ARG A 24 5.73 3.60 -12.69
C ARG A 24 6.80 3.64 -13.78
N ALA A 25 7.20 2.44 -14.25
CA ALA A 25 8.18 2.28 -15.33
C ALA A 25 7.61 2.64 -16.70
N ASP A 26 6.32 2.36 -16.93
CA ASP A 26 5.62 2.58 -18.21
C ASP A 26 5.15 4.03 -18.43
N MET A 27 5.47 4.93 -17.51
CA MET A 27 5.07 6.35 -17.59
C MET A 27 6.28 7.26 -17.68
N GLU A 28 6.16 8.32 -18.48
CA GLU A 28 7.16 9.39 -18.54
C GLU A 28 7.20 10.18 -17.22
N GLY A 29 8.41 10.49 -16.78
CA GLY A 29 8.67 11.16 -15.50
C GLY A 29 8.41 10.24 -14.30
N LEU A 30 8.32 10.83 -13.12
CA LEU A 30 8.07 10.13 -11.86
C LEU A 30 6.57 10.20 -11.51
N LYS A 31 5.83 9.17 -11.84
CA LYS A 31 4.40 9.02 -11.49
C LYS A 31 4.27 8.01 -10.35
N TRP A 32 4.09 8.55 -9.16
CA TRP A 32 4.10 7.81 -7.92
C TRP A 32 2.77 7.12 -7.62
N GLN A 33 2.84 5.91 -7.13
CA GLN A 33 1.70 5.16 -6.61
C GLN A 33 2.11 4.19 -5.51
N PHE A 34 1.15 3.71 -4.73
CA PHE A 34 1.34 2.53 -3.90
C PHE A 34 1.42 1.27 -4.76
N PRO A 35 2.16 0.23 -4.34
CA PRO A 35 2.06 -1.10 -4.93
C PRO A 35 0.60 -1.57 -4.96
N GLN A 36 0.18 -2.19 -6.06
CA GLN A 36 -1.20 -2.62 -6.23
C GLN A 36 -1.38 -3.56 -7.41
N GLY A 37 -2.22 -4.56 -7.27
CA GLY A 37 -2.56 -5.42 -8.40
C GLY A 37 -3.93 -6.06 -8.33
N GLY A 38 -4.25 -6.93 -9.26
CA GLY A 38 -5.54 -7.59 -9.32
C GLY A 38 -5.69 -8.65 -8.23
N ILE A 39 -6.91 -8.81 -7.70
CA ILE A 39 -7.25 -9.95 -6.85
C ILE A 39 -7.71 -11.06 -7.78
N GLU A 40 -7.07 -12.23 -7.70
CA GLU A 40 -7.37 -13.39 -8.51
C GLU A 40 -8.57 -14.18 -7.96
N GLU A 41 -9.10 -15.11 -8.77
CA GLU A 41 -10.18 -15.99 -8.34
C GLU A 41 -9.68 -16.92 -7.21
N ASN A 42 -10.45 -16.99 -6.13
CA ASN A 42 -10.13 -17.76 -4.92
C ASN A 42 -8.96 -17.21 -4.07
N GLU A 43 -8.51 -16.00 -4.33
CA GLU A 43 -7.48 -15.31 -3.56
C GLU A 43 -8.12 -14.33 -2.56
N THR A 44 -7.66 -14.34 -1.33
CA THR A 44 -8.05 -13.32 -0.34
C THR A 44 -7.35 -11.99 -0.66
N VAL A 45 -7.88 -10.89 -0.13
CA VAL A 45 -7.25 -9.57 -0.27
C VAL A 45 -5.81 -9.56 0.25
N GLN A 46 -5.56 -10.27 1.36
CA GLN A 46 -4.25 -10.32 1.99
C GLN A 46 -3.25 -11.15 1.18
N GLU A 47 -3.69 -12.27 0.61
CA GLU A 47 -2.86 -13.08 -0.28
C GLU A 47 -2.51 -12.31 -1.55
N ALA A 48 -3.48 -11.63 -2.17
CA ALA A 48 -3.25 -10.76 -3.31
C ALA A 48 -2.25 -9.65 -2.98
N ALA A 49 -2.41 -9.01 -1.83
CA ALA A 49 -1.50 -7.94 -1.38
C ALA A 49 -0.07 -8.47 -1.20
N ALA A 50 0.10 -9.62 -0.56
CA ALA A 50 1.42 -10.23 -0.34
C ALA A 50 2.08 -10.64 -1.67
N ARG A 51 1.33 -11.28 -2.58
CA ARG A 51 1.80 -11.68 -3.91
C ARG A 51 2.22 -10.47 -4.74
N GLU A 52 1.33 -9.47 -4.89
CA GLU A 52 1.61 -8.28 -5.69
C GLU A 52 2.78 -7.46 -5.11
N LEU A 53 2.89 -7.34 -3.77
CA LEU A 53 4.02 -6.68 -3.15
C LEU A 53 5.34 -7.35 -3.54
N PHE A 54 5.39 -8.67 -3.46
CA PHE A 54 6.57 -9.43 -3.84
C PHE A 54 6.87 -9.34 -5.35
N GLU A 55 5.85 -9.51 -6.21
CA GLU A 55 5.99 -9.46 -7.66
C GLU A 55 6.46 -8.08 -8.15
N GLU A 56 5.96 -6.99 -7.55
CA GLU A 56 6.27 -5.63 -7.98
C GLU A 56 7.53 -5.05 -7.35
N THR A 57 7.96 -5.53 -6.17
CA THR A 57 9.05 -4.88 -5.40
C THR A 57 10.11 -5.83 -4.88
N SER A 58 9.94 -7.15 -4.98
CA SER A 58 10.79 -8.20 -4.40
C SER A 58 10.83 -8.23 -2.86
N ILE A 59 10.06 -7.42 -2.16
CA ILE A 59 9.99 -7.39 -0.69
C ILE A 59 9.50 -8.73 -0.16
N LYS A 60 10.25 -9.29 0.81
CA LYS A 60 9.93 -10.54 1.55
C LYS A 60 9.81 -10.30 3.05
N SER A 61 10.65 -9.40 3.60
CA SER A 61 10.70 -9.09 5.02
C SER A 61 9.57 -8.13 5.42
N ALA A 62 8.33 -8.63 5.36
CA ALA A 62 7.16 -7.83 5.63
C ALA A 62 6.06 -8.63 6.33
N THR A 63 5.25 -7.96 7.13
CA THR A 63 4.10 -8.53 7.84
C THR A 63 2.83 -7.82 7.44
N VAL A 64 1.84 -8.57 6.97
CA VAL A 64 0.47 -8.07 6.75
C VAL A 64 -0.20 -7.87 8.10
N LEU A 65 -0.64 -6.65 8.39
CA LEU A 65 -1.27 -6.31 9.65
C LEU A 65 -2.80 -6.36 9.60
N MET A 66 -3.36 -5.76 8.55
CA MET A 66 -4.82 -5.72 8.36
C MET A 66 -5.18 -5.34 6.92
N SER A 67 -6.42 -5.64 6.56
CA SER A 67 -7.04 -5.14 5.32
C SER A 67 -8.38 -4.49 5.65
N ASN A 68 -8.78 -3.47 4.87
CA ASN A 68 -10.13 -2.95 5.00
C ASN A 68 -11.14 -3.90 4.33
N GLU A 69 -12.32 -4.03 4.93
CA GLU A 69 -13.41 -4.87 4.42
C GLU A 69 -14.12 -4.20 3.22
N ASP A 70 -14.35 -2.88 3.33
CA ASP A 70 -15.04 -2.10 2.32
C ASP A 70 -14.08 -1.49 1.31
N PRO A 71 -14.26 -1.74 0.00
CA PRO A 71 -13.36 -1.18 -1.01
C PRO A 71 -13.57 0.32 -1.20
N ILE A 72 -12.48 1.02 -1.45
CA ILE A 72 -12.51 2.42 -1.88
C ILE A 72 -12.48 2.45 -3.40
N ALA A 73 -13.58 2.88 -4.02
CA ALA A 73 -13.68 2.95 -5.48
C ALA A 73 -13.24 4.30 -6.04
N TYR A 74 -12.71 4.27 -7.26
CA TYR A 74 -12.50 5.45 -8.09
C TYR A 74 -12.70 5.13 -9.57
N ASN A 75 -13.08 6.16 -10.33
CA ASN A 75 -13.31 6.05 -11.77
C ASN A 75 -12.04 6.36 -12.56
N PHE A 76 -11.88 5.71 -13.69
CA PHE A 76 -10.84 6.05 -14.64
C PHE A 76 -11.17 7.30 -15.43
N PRO A 77 -10.19 8.19 -15.66
CA PRO A 77 -10.32 9.20 -16.69
C PRO A 77 -10.52 8.54 -18.07
N HIS A 78 -11.21 9.21 -18.98
CA HIS A 78 -11.54 8.68 -20.29
C HIS A 78 -10.32 8.10 -21.07
N LYS A 79 -9.14 8.74 -20.94
CA LYS A 79 -7.90 8.25 -21.56
C LYS A 79 -7.49 6.88 -21.02
N VAL A 80 -7.61 6.67 -19.70
CA VAL A 80 -7.28 5.40 -19.02
C VAL A 80 -8.30 4.34 -19.40
N TYR A 81 -9.60 4.67 -19.35
CA TYR A 81 -10.66 3.77 -19.80
C TYR A 81 -10.43 3.26 -21.23
N LYS A 82 -10.11 4.18 -22.18
CA LYS A 82 -9.78 3.78 -23.56
C LYS A 82 -8.57 2.86 -23.67
N ALA A 83 -7.55 3.04 -22.83
CA ALA A 83 -6.38 2.17 -22.81
C ALA A 83 -6.73 0.74 -22.36
N PHE A 84 -7.59 0.59 -21.34
CA PHE A 84 -8.10 -0.72 -20.91
C PHE A 84 -9.00 -1.35 -21.98
N SER A 85 -9.90 -0.57 -22.57
CA SER A 85 -10.81 -1.03 -23.63
C SER A 85 -10.07 -1.57 -24.87
N ARG A 86 -8.95 -0.94 -25.27
CA ARG A 86 -8.09 -1.43 -26.37
C ARG A 86 -7.43 -2.78 -26.08
N LYS A 87 -7.28 -3.12 -24.80
CA LYS A 87 -6.79 -4.43 -24.33
C LYS A 87 -7.93 -5.45 -24.12
N GLY A 88 -9.14 -5.14 -24.57
CA GLY A 88 -10.31 -6.00 -24.38
C GLY A 88 -10.90 -5.98 -22.97
N GLN A 89 -10.46 -5.06 -22.11
CA GLN A 89 -10.88 -4.97 -20.72
C GLN A 89 -11.89 -3.80 -20.53
N ASN A 90 -13.10 -4.13 -20.10
CA ASN A 90 -14.23 -3.19 -19.98
C ASN A 90 -14.39 -2.67 -18.55
N TYR A 91 -13.31 -2.07 -17.97
CA TYR A 91 -13.36 -1.49 -16.64
C TYR A 91 -13.52 0.02 -16.67
N VAL A 92 -14.49 0.54 -15.91
CA VAL A 92 -14.71 1.98 -15.72
C VAL A 92 -13.93 2.58 -14.56
N GLY A 93 -13.34 1.74 -13.74
CA GLY A 93 -12.58 2.14 -12.55
C GLY A 93 -12.06 0.94 -11.78
N GLN A 94 -11.58 1.19 -10.58
CA GLN A 94 -11.12 0.16 -9.65
C GLN A 94 -11.85 0.25 -8.31
N LYS A 95 -12.13 -0.91 -7.73
CA LYS A 95 -12.50 -1.10 -6.31
C LYS A 95 -11.25 -1.59 -5.59
N MET A 96 -10.65 -0.70 -4.80
CA MET A 96 -9.40 -0.95 -4.09
C MET A 96 -9.69 -1.47 -2.68
N TYR A 97 -9.28 -2.69 -2.41
CA TYR A 97 -9.18 -3.24 -1.07
C TYR A 97 -7.78 -2.96 -0.57
N TRP A 98 -7.66 -2.19 0.50
CA TRP A 98 -6.38 -1.72 0.99
C TRP A 98 -5.85 -2.60 2.10
N THR A 99 -4.58 -2.93 2.05
CA THR A 99 -3.86 -3.73 3.04
C THR A 99 -2.73 -2.92 3.63
N LEU A 100 -2.62 -2.92 4.96
CA LEU A 100 -1.51 -2.33 5.70
C LEU A 100 -0.45 -3.38 5.95
N VAL A 101 0.77 -3.07 5.57
CA VAL A 101 1.93 -3.97 5.67
C VAL A 101 3.08 -3.26 6.36
N HIS A 102 3.69 -3.89 7.36
CA HIS A 102 4.91 -3.43 7.99
C HIS A 102 6.12 -4.09 7.33
N PHE A 103 7.04 -3.28 6.82
CA PHE A 103 8.32 -3.70 6.28
C PHE A 103 9.40 -3.57 7.38
N TYR A 104 10.03 -4.69 7.71
CA TYR A 104 11.09 -4.77 8.74
C TYR A 104 12.44 -5.21 8.14
N GLY A 105 12.53 -5.28 6.81
CA GLY A 105 13.75 -5.63 6.08
C GLY A 105 14.65 -4.43 5.81
N ASP A 106 15.65 -4.67 4.99
CA ASP A 106 16.57 -3.65 4.50
C ASP A 106 16.17 -3.19 3.10
N ASP A 107 16.37 -1.92 2.78
CA ASP A 107 16.02 -1.33 1.48
C ASP A 107 16.67 -2.03 0.27
N SER A 108 17.75 -2.80 0.47
CA SER A 108 18.35 -3.64 -0.57
C SER A 108 17.46 -4.77 -1.08
N GLU A 109 16.38 -5.10 -0.34
CA GLU A 109 15.35 -6.02 -0.84
C GLU A 109 14.50 -5.41 -1.94
N ILE A 110 14.38 -4.08 -1.99
CA ILE A 110 13.52 -3.39 -2.95
C ILE A 110 14.23 -3.40 -4.31
N ASN A 111 13.77 -4.29 -5.17
CA ASN A 111 14.39 -4.54 -6.47
C ASN A 111 13.31 -4.56 -7.58
N PHE A 112 13.61 -3.86 -8.67
CA PHE A 112 12.77 -3.78 -9.87
C PHE A 112 13.43 -4.44 -11.09
N ASP A 113 14.58 -5.10 -10.93
CA ASP A 113 15.31 -5.81 -12.00
C ASP A 113 14.62 -7.14 -12.33
N MET A 114 13.42 -7.05 -12.87
CA MET A 114 12.64 -8.19 -13.32
C MET A 114 12.15 -7.99 -14.76
N PRO A 115 11.81 -9.05 -15.49
CA PRO A 115 11.24 -8.91 -16.82
C PRO A 115 9.94 -8.08 -16.77
N ASN A 116 9.87 -6.99 -17.55
CA ASN A 116 8.72 -6.08 -17.60
C ASN A 116 8.37 -5.42 -16.24
N PRO A 117 9.29 -4.66 -15.63
CA PRO A 117 9.07 -4.11 -14.32
C PRO A 117 7.89 -3.12 -14.31
N GLU A 118 7.04 -3.20 -13.28
CA GLU A 118 5.96 -2.23 -13.05
C GLU A 118 6.53 -0.88 -12.60
N PHE A 119 7.63 -0.90 -11.85
CA PHE A 119 8.27 0.27 -11.25
C PHE A 119 9.72 0.43 -11.67
N LYS A 120 10.23 1.67 -11.54
CA LYS A 120 11.62 2.06 -11.86
C LYS A 120 12.33 2.81 -10.74
N ALA A 121 11.61 3.22 -9.71
CA ALA A 121 12.14 3.90 -8.53
C ALA A 121 11.18 3.79 -7.36
N TYR A 122 11.69 3.95 -6.14
CA TYR A 122 10.89 4.05 -4.93
C TYR A 122 11.33 5.24 -4.06
N GLU A 123 10.45 5.62 -3.13
CA GLU A 123 10.71 6.65 -2.14
C GLU A 123 9.89 6.36 -0.88
N TRP A 124 10.51 6.49 0.29
CA TRP A 124 9.82 6.51 1.57
C TRP A 124 9.33 7.93 1.85
N VAL A 125 8.03 8.11 2.01
CA VAL A 125 7.42 9.42 2.21
C VAL A 125 6.56 9.47 3.47
N ASP A 126 6.41 10.65 4.05
CA ASP A 126 5.44 10.84 5.12
C ASP A 126 4.04 10.47 4.61
N VAL A 127 3.29 9.70 5.41
CA VAL A 127 1.94 9.23 5.03
C VAL A 127 1.01 10.38 4.64
N SER A 128 1.15 11.56 5.25
CA SER A 128 0.39 12.78 4.93
C SER A 128 0.68 13.33 3.53
N ARG A 129 1.83 12.99 2.94
CA ARG A 129 2.26 13.45 1.61
C ARG A 129 1.93 12.46 0.51
N ALA A 130 1.75 11.17 0.83
CA ALA A 130 1.57 10.09 -0.15
C ALA A 130 0.45 10.37 -1.16
N ALA A 131 -0.73 10.77 -0.68
CA ALA A 131 -1.87 11.06 -1.56
C ALA A 131 -1.59 12.22 -2.54
N LYS A 132 -0.83 13.24 -2.12
CA LYS A 132 -0.48 14.38 -2.98
C LYS A 132 0.51 14.00 -4.07
N ARG A 133 1.35 13.01 -3.83
CA ARG A 133 2.35 12.49 -4.78
C ARG A 133 1.70 11.68 -5.91
N SER A 134 0.54 11.09 -5.66
CA SER A 134 -0.16 10.25 -6.64
C SER A 134 -0.82 11.06 -7.76
N VAL A 135 -1.15 10.37 -8.86
CA VAL A 135 -1.92 10.95 -9.96
C VAL A 135 -3.29 11.44 -9.48
N SER A 136 -3.79 12.53 -10.09
CA SER A 136 -4.95 13.27 -9.58
C SER A 136 -6.20 12.43 -9.33
N PHE A 137 -6.54 11.52 -10.23
CA PHE A 137 -7.75 10.69 -10.11
C PHE A 137 -7.68 9.62 -9.02
N LYS A 138 -6.48 9.29 -8.51
CA LYS A 138 -6.28 8.36 -7.37
C LYS A 138 -6.24 9.08 -6.02
N ARG A 139 -5.99 10.38 -5.98
CA ARG A 139 -5.71 11.14 -4.74
C ARG A 139 -6.78 10.98 -3.67
N SER A 140 -8.05 11.00 -4.06
CA SER A 140 -9.15 10.86 -3.09
C SER A 140 -9.14 9.48 -2.41
N ALA A 141 -8.97 8.42 -3.21
CA ALA A 141 -8.88 7.05 -2.70
C ALA A 141 -7.65 6.86 -1.79
N TYR A 142 -6.50 7.36 -2.20
CA TYR A 142 -5.26 7.29 -1.43
C TYR A 142 -5.36 8.05 -0.10
N ARG A 143 -5.97 9.24 -0.11
CA ARG A 143 -6.20 10.02 1.12
C ARG A 143 -7.09 9.27 2.10
N LYS A 144 -8.14 8.61 1.62
CA LYS A 144 -9.02 7.78 2.47
C LYS A 144 -8.27 6.60 3.05
N ALA A 145 -7.50 5.87 2.25
CA ALA A 145 -6.69 4.74 2.71
C ALA A 145 -5.66 5.18 3.77
N CYS A 146 -4.88 6.24 3.51
CA CYS A 146 -3.94 6.77 4.49
C CYS A 146 -4.63 7.18 5.80
N LYS A 147 -5.80 7.84 5.71
CA LYS A 147 -6.56 8.25 6.91
C LYS A 147 -7.01 7.05 7.75
N ILE A 148 -7.38 5.95 7.11
CA ILE A 148 -7.73 4.71 7.82
C ILE A 148 -6.51 4.14 8.55
N PHE A 149 -5.34 4.12 7.91
CA PHE A 149 -4.19 3.40 8.43
C PHE A 149 -3.29 4.19 9.39
N VAL A 150 -3.31 5.53 9.37
CA VAL A 150 -2.49 6.35 10.28
C VAL A 150 -2.59 5.91 11.75
N PRO A 151 -3.79 5.74 12.35
CA PRO A 151 -3.89 5.32 13.75
C PRO A 151 -3.25 3.95 14.02
N TYR A 152 -3.35 3.03 13.05
CA TYR A 152 -2.76 1.69 13.20
C TYR A 152 -1.24 1.72 13.08
N ILE A 153 -0.68 2.54 12.18
CA ILE A 153 0.76 2.75 12.07
C ILE A 153 1.30 3.33 13.39
N GLU A 154 0.67 4.37 13.91
CA GLU A 154 1.06 5.01 15.16
C GLU A 154 0.99 4.02 16.34
N ALA A 155 -0.08 3.25 16.47
CA ALA A 155 -0.23 2.25 17.51
C ALA A 155 0.83 1.15 17.39
N TYR A 156 1.11 0.69 16.16
CA TYR A 156 2.12 -0.33 15.92
C TYR A 156 3.53 0.14 16.29
N LEU A 157 3.91 1.35 15.92
CA LEU A 157 5.23 1.92 16.23
C LEU A 157 5.40 2.24 17.73
N ASN A 158 4.31 2.44 18.46
CA ASN A 158 4.34 2.71 19.89
C ASN A 158 4.13 1.48 20.77
N ARG A 159 3.93 0.27 20.19
CA ARG A 159 3.62 -0.95 20.95
C ARG A 159 4.67 -1.29 22.02
N ASP A 160 5.94 -1.11 21.70
CA ASP A 160 7.05 -1.44 22.60
C ASP A 160 7.24 -0.37 23.70
N LYS A 161 6.77 0.86 23.47
CA LYS A 161 6.81 1.94 24.47
C LYS A 161 5.79 1.74 25.60
N CYS A 162 4.68 1.04 25.31
CA CYS A 162 3.66 0.72 26.31
C CYS A 162 4.03 -0.49 27.18
N LEU A 163 5.06 -1.25 26.82
CA LEU A 163 5.47 -2.47 27.54
C LEU A 163 6.67 -2.28 28.46
N VAL A 164 7.30 -1.10 28.45
CA VAL A 164 8.35 -0.75 29.41
C VAL A 164 7.70 -0.20 30.68
N PHE A 165 7.10 -1.08 31.47
CA PHE A 165 6.98 -0.82 32.91
C PHE A 165 8.37 -0.97 33.49
N ASN A 166 9.01 0.11 33.88
CA ASN A 166 10.18 0.05 34.73
C ASN A 166 9.75 -0.56 36.07
N GLU A 167 10.49 -1.55 36.58
CA GLU A 167 10.22 -2.13 37.90
C GLU A 167 10.19 -1.08 39.01
N GLU A 168 10.73 0.12 38.75
CA GLU A 168 10.70 1.28 39.65
C GLU A 168 9.32 1.96 39.76
N ASP A 169 8.41 1.70 38.80
CA ASP A 169 7.05 2.27 38.78
C ASP A 169 6.01 1.39 39.49
N LEU A 170 6.42 0.25 40.04
CA LEU A 170 5.55 -0.59 40.84
C LEU A 170 5.45 0.00 42.24
N PRO A 171 4.22 0.12 42.83
CA PRO A 171 4.07 0.56 44.21
C PRO A 171 4.82 -0.39 45.11
N GLN A 172 5.86 0.12 45.81
CA GLN A 172 6.55 -0.62 46.88
C GLN A 172 5.49 -0.94 47.91
N ASN A 173 5.17 -2.23 48.07
CA ASN A 173 4.32 -2.68 49.17
C ASN A 173 5.03 -2.31 50.47
N GLY A 174 4.57 -1.20 51.07
CA GLY A 174 4.99 -0.83 52.41
C GLY A 174 4.40 -1.83 53.40
N ASP A 175 5.22 -2.27 54.31
CA ASP A 175 4.88 -3.05 55.50
C ASP A 175 3.80 -2.37 56.38
#